data_b65a86d8a50ed42f5800ff001ed52841
#
_entry.id   b65a86d8a50ed42f5800ff001ed52841
#
_cell.length_a   1.000
_cell.length_b   1.000
_cell.length_c   1.000
_cell.angle_alpha   90.00
_cell.angle_beta   90.00
_cell.angle_gamma   90.00
#
_symmetry.space_group_name_H-M   'P 1'
#
loop_
_entity.id
_entity.type
_entity.pdbx_description
1 polymer ?
#
loop_
_entity_poly.entity_id
_entity_poly.type
_entity_poly.pdbx_seq_one_letter_code
_entity_poly.pdbx_strand_id
1 'polypeptide(L)'
;DQCRVALLSSAGFVVPGDEPFSSAVKGGDWSYRVIPDSADVQALEDHHRSDSYSHDGVDADRNLGLPLDRLHELVDDGVIGAAAPRHISVMGSITAPGRFTRKTLPEATQIFVDDHVDVALMVPV
;
A
#
# COMPACT_ATOMS: atom_id res chain seq x y z
N ASP A 1 18.36 -13.76 6.28
CA ASP A 1 18.20 -13.18 4.96
C ASP A 1 18.54 -11.69 5.00
N GLN A 2 19.05 -11.12 3.88
CA GLN A 2 19.44 -9.70 3.76
C GLN A 2 18.45 -8.91 2.90
N CYS A 3 17.32 -9.50 2.49
CA CYS A 3 16.34 -8.84 1.63
C CYS A 3 15.68 -7.66 2.31
N ARG A 4 15.54 -6.56 1.55
CA ARG A 4 14.70 -5.41 1.89
C ARG A 4 13.34 -5.59 1.24
N VAL A 5 12.28 -5.55 2.05
CA VAL A 5 10.92 -5.83 1.61
C VAL A 5 10.06 -4.58 1.67
N ALA A 6 9.34 -4.28 0.60
CA ALA A 6 8.30 -3.26 0.55
C ALA A 6 6.92 -3.88 0.42
N LEU A 7 5.90 -3.14 0.82
CA LEU A 7 4.49 -3.49 0.62
C LEU A 7 3.86 -2.61 -0.45
N LEU A 8 3.05 -3.22 -1.32
CA LEU A 8 2.11 -2.53 -2.19
C LEU A 8 0.72 -3.10 -1.96
N SER A 9 -0.19 -2.29 -1.44
CA SER A 9 -1.55 -2.71 -1.10
C SER A 9 -2.59 -2.04 -1.97
N SER A 10 -3.62 -2.78 -2.35
CA SER A 10 -4.81 -2.26 -3.03
C SER A 10 -5.96 -1.89 -2.09
N ALA A 11 -5.72 -1.81 -0.78
CA ALA A 11 -6.75 -1.49 0.22
C ALA A 11 -7.23 -0.03 0.18
N GLY A 12 -6.54 0.86 -0.53
CA GLY A 12 -6.91 2.26 -0.59
C GLY A 12 -6.63 3.03 0.69
N PHE A 13 -5.65 2.61 1.48
CA PHE A 13 -5.27 3.28 2.71
C PHE A 13 -4.54 4.60 2.46
N VAL A 14 -4.80 5.58 3.32
CA VAL A 14 -4.22 6.93 3.26
C VAL A 14 -3.71 7.31 4.63
N VAL A 15 -2.54 7.92 4.69
CA VAL A 15 -2.01 8.52 5.94
C VAL A 15 -2.92 9.67 6.36
N PRO A 16 -3.27 9.83 7.64
CA PRO A 16 -4.06 10.95 8.11
C PRO A 16 -3.46 12.29 7.70
N GLY A 17 -4.29 13.17 7.12
CA GLY A 17 -3.88 14.48 6.63
C GLY A 17 -3.35 14.49 5.18
N ASP A 18 -3.14 13.33 4.57
CA ASP A 18 -2.84 13.21 3.14
C ASP A 18 -4.11 13.29 2.28
N GLU A 19 -3.96 13.53 0.99
CA GLU A 19 -5.09 13.66 0.07
C GLU A 19 -5.84 12.32 -0.08
N PRO A 20 -7.17 12.28 0.14
CA PRO A 20 -7.93 11.06 -0.02
C PRO A 20 -8.01 10.64 -1.50
N PHE A 21 -8.24 9.35 -1.73
CA PHE A 21 -8.56 8.88 -3.08
C PHE A 21 -9.90 9.45 -3.55
N SER A 22 -9.95 9.87 -4.82
CA SER A 22 -11.13 10.50 -5.41
C SER A 22 -12.15 9.47 -5.87
N SER A 23 -13.43 9.68 -5.51
CA SER A 23 -14.56 8.94 -6.07
C SER A 23 -15.04 9.49 -7.42
N ALA A 24 -14.56 10.66 -7.83
CA ALA A 24 -14.98 11.34 -9.06
C ALA A 24 -14.25 10.87 -10.31
N VAL A 25 -13.16 10.12 -10.19
CA VAL A 25 -12.38 9.64 -11.33
C VAL A 25 -13.10 8.47 -11.99
N LYS A 26 -13.57 8.68 -13.21
CA LYS A 26 -14.24 7.62 -13.98
C LYS A 26 -13.27 6.46 -14.26
N GLY A 27 -13.68 5.26 -13.89
CA GLY A 27 -12.86 4.05 -14.06
C GLY A 27 -11.91 3.77 -12.89
N GLY A 28 -12.02 4.53 -11.80
CA GLY A 28 -11.22 4.40 -10.59
C GLY A 28 -10.08 5.40 -10.48
N ASP A 29 -9.75 5.80 -9.27
CA ASP A 29 -8.61 6.68 -8.99
C ASP A 29 -7.30 5.92 -9.23
N TRP A 30 -6.59 6.27 -10.27
CA TRP A 30 -5.34 5.63 -10.70
C TRP A 30 -4.10 6.15 -9.97
N SER A 31 -4.25 7.13 -9.08
CA SER A 31 -3.14 7.66 -8.28
C SER A 31 -2.67 6.68 -7.21
N TYR A 32 -1.55 6.99 -6.57
CA TYR A 32 -1.03 6.21 -5.44
C TYR A 32 -0.74 7.12 -4.25
N ARG A 33 -0.58 6.53 -3.09
CA ARG A 33 -0.10 7.20 -1.89
C ARG A 33 1.14 6.49 -1.37
N VAL A 34 2.05 7.28 -0.83
CA VAL A 34 3.25 6.76 -0.15
C VAL A 34 2.95 6.65 1.34
N ILE A 35 3.19 5.48 1.90
CA ILE A 35 3.06 5.24 3.32
C ILE A 35 4.47 5.04 3.88
N PRO A 36 4.95 5.93 4.76
CA PRO A 36 6.26 5.77 5.37
C PRO A 36 6.27 4.54 6.29
N ASP A 37 7.41 3.85 6.37
CA ASP A 37 7.58 2.68 7.23
C ASP A 37 7.34 2.99 8.72
N SER A 38 7.53 4.24 9.12
CA SER A 38 7.27 4.72 10.48
C SER A 38 5.79 5.00 10.78
N ALA A 39 4.87 4.80 9.82
CA ALA A 39 3.46 5.06 10.02
C ALA A 39 2.86 4.11 11.08
N ASP A 40 1.94 4.64 11.89
CA ASP A 40 1.07 3.81 12.71
C ASP A 40 0.00 3.19 11.80
N VAL A 41 0.09 1.88 11.54
CA VAL A 41 -0.81 1.20 10.62
C VAL A 41 -2.27 1.30 11.06
N GLN A 42 -2.55 1.28 12.37
CA GLN A 42 -3.93 1.38 12.89
C GLN A 42 -4.51 2.79 12.71
N ALA A 43 -3.68 3.81 12.54
CA ALA A 43 -4.11 5.18 12.27
C ALA A 43 -4.39 5.46 10.79
N LEU A 44 -4.07 4.55 9.87
CA LEU A 44 -4.35 4.72 8.45
C LEU A 44 -5.86 4.82 8.19
N GLU A 45 -6.24 5.71 7.29
CA GLU A 45 -7.62 5.89 6.87
C GLU A 45 -7.94 4.94 5.71
N ASP A 46 -9.10 4.27 5.80
CA ASP A 46 -9.62 3.41 4.74
C ASP A 46 -10.45 4.22 3.75
N HIS A 47 -9.96 4.37 2.55
CA HIS A 47 -10.61 5.08 1.44
C HIS A 47 -11.04 4.16 0.29
N HIS A 48 -11.09 2.85 0.51
CA HIS A 48 -11.55 1.91 -0.51
C HIS A 48 -13.00 2.17 -0.90
N ARG A 49 -13.30 2.17 -2.20
CA ARG A 49 -14.59 2.62 -2.77
C ARG A 49 -15.44 1.52 -3.39
N SER A 50 -15.00 0.26 -3.33
CA SER A 50 -15.79 -0.84 -3.87
C SER A 50 -16.92 -1.24 -2.92
N ASP A 51 -18.14 -1.31 -3.43
CA ASP A 51 -19.30 -1.83 -2.68
C ASP A 51 -19.16 -3.34 -2.34
N SER A 52 -18.25 -4.03 -3.01
CA SER A 52 -17.95 -5.45 -2.76
C SER A 52 -16.86 -5.67 -1.71
N TYR A 53 -16.24 -4.61 -1.24
CA TYR A 53 -15.20 -4.65 -0.23
C TYR A 53 -15.82 -4.58 1.17
N SER A 54 -15.52 -5.57 2.02
CA SER A 54 -15.91 -5.53 3.43
C SER A 54 -14.89 -4.76 4.25
N HIS A 55 -15.34 -3.70 4.90
CA HIS A 55 -14.50 -2.89 5.78
C HIS A 55 -14.31 -3.52 7.17
N ASP A 56 -15.16 -4.44 7.59
CA ASP A 56 -15.21 -4.98 8.96
C ASP A 56 -13.85 -5.52 9.44
N GLY A 57 -13.16 -6.28 8.57
CA GLY A 57 -11.86 -6.85 8.92
C GLY A 57 -10.79 -5.79 9.09
N VAL A 58 -10.66 -4.88 8.13
CA VAL A 58 -9.64 -3.81 8.19
C VAL A 58 -9.97 -2.75 9.24
N ASP A 59 -11.23 -2.58 9.62
CA ASP A 59 -11.62 -1.72 10.74
C ASP A 59 -11.21 -2.34 12.08
N ALA A 60 -11.25 -3.68 12.19
CA ALA A 60 -10.75 -4.42 13.34
C ALA A 60 -9.22 -4.42 13.42
N ASP A 61 -8.53 -4.61 12.27
CA ASP A 61 -7.07 -4.61 12.18
C ASP A 61 -6.61 -4.17 10.78
N ARG A 62 -6.01 -2.99 10.70
CA ARG A 62 -5.46 -2.44 9.45
C ARG A 62 -4.36 -3.31 8.83
N ASN A 63 -3.70 -4.16 9.61
CA ASN A 63 -2.71 -5.12 9.09
C ASN A 63 -3.32 -6.11 8.07
N LEU A 64 -4.62 -6.30 8.04
CA LEU A 64 -5.26 -7.11 6.99
C LEU A 64 -5.16 -6.46 5.60
N GLY A 65 -5.08 -5.15 5.54
CA GLY A 65 -4.91 -4.41 4.28
C GLY A 65 -3.46 -4.01 3.99
N LEU A 66 -2.70 -3.66 5.03
CA LEU A 66 -1.27 -3.33 4.93
C LEU A 66 -0.54 -3.95 6.15
N PRO A 67 0.07 -5.13 6.00
CA PRO A 67 0.64 -5.88 7.12
C PRO A 67 1.98 -5.30 7.61
N LEU A 68 1.99 -4.01 7.96
CA LEU A 68 3.21 -3.28 8.33
C LEU A 68 3.81 -3.79 9.65
N ASP A 69 2.95 -4.03 10.66
CA ASP A 69 3.44 -4.58 11.94
C ASP A 69 4.00 -5.98 11.76
N ARG A 70 3.36 -6.80 10.90
CA ARG A 70 3.86 -8.15 10.58
C ARG A 70 5.20 -8.10 9.87
N LEU A 71 5.39 -7.10 8.98
CA LEU A 71 6.67 -6.90 8.31
C LEU A 71 7.78 -6.56 9.32
N HIS A 72 7.50 -5.69 10.28
CA HIS A 72 8.46 -5.32 11.34
C HIS A 72 8.79 -6.51 12.25
N GLU A 73 7.81 -7.34 12.61
CA GLU A 73 8.05 -8.59 13.36
C GLU A 73 9.00 -9.53 12.60
N LEU A 74 8.83 -9.68 11.29
CA LEU A 74 9.75 -10.50 10.47
C LEU A 74 11.18 -9.93 10.43
N VAL A 75 11.33 -8.61 10.49
CA VAL A 75 12.65 -7.98 10.61
C VAL A 75 13.25 -8.28 11.99
N ASP A 76 12.47 -8.10 13.06
CA ASP A 76 12.92 -8.34 14.44
C ASP A 76 13.30 -9.80 14.68
N ASP A 77 12.58 -10.73 14.07
CA ASP A 77 12.86 -12.17 14.12
C ASP A 77 14.01 -12.60 13.18
N GLY A 78 14.58 -11.69 12.42
CA GLY A 78 15.68 -11.97 11.49
C GLY A 78 15.29 -12.81 10.27
N VAL A 79 14.00 -12.91 9.96
CA VAL A 79 13.50 -13.64 8.78
C VAL A 79 13.80 -12.89 7.50
N ILE A 80 13.68 -11.54 7.52
CA ILE A 80 14.06 -10.63 6.45
C ILE A 80 15.08 -9.62 6.96
N GLY A 81 15.83 -9.01 6.04
CA GLY A 81 16.90 -8.09 6.40
C GLY A 81 16.42 -6.71 6.85
N ALA A 82 15.45 -6.15 6.17
CA ALA A 82 14.91 -4.82 6.47
C ALA A 82 13.53 -4.60 5.84
N ALA A 83 12.72 -3.73 6.44
CA ALA A 83 11.60 -3.09 5.78
C ALA A 83 12.11 -1.93 4.91
N ALA A 84 11.46 -1.71 3.78
CA ALA A 84 11.72 -0.53 2.95
C ALA A 84 11.26 0.76 3.68
N PRO A 85 11.89 1.90 3.44
CA PRO A 85 11.48 3.15 4.09
C PRO A 85 10.11 3.65 3.63
N ARG A 86 9.64 3.21 2.46
CA ARG A 86 8.36 3.63 1.86
C ARG A 86 7.61 2.42 1.32
N HIS A 87 6.31 2.44 1.53
CA HIS A 87 5.35 1.48 0.99
C HIS A 87 4.34 2.20 0.10
N ILE A 88 3.63 1.47 -0.75
CA ILE A 88 2.71 2.06 -1.73
C ILE A 88 1.29 1.57 -1.47
N SER A 89 0.37 2.53 -1.45
CA SER A 89 -1.07 2.29 -1.40
C SER A 89 -1.72 2.71 -2.71
N VAL A 90 -2.55 1.86 -3.26
CA VAL A 90 -3.34 2.12 -4.45
C VAL A 90 -4.81 1.77 -4.21
N MET A 91 -5.70 2.29 -5.07
CA MET A 91 -7.11 1.89 -5.07
C MET A 91 -7.25 0.55 -5.80
N GLY A 92 -7.92 -0.43 -5.17
CA GLY A 92 -8.14 -1.75 -5.77
C GLY A 92 -9.19 -1.77 -6.87
N SER A 93 -10.17 -0.88 -6.82
CA SER A 93 -11.30 -0.85 -7.76
C SER A 93 -11.00 0.04 -8.97
N ILE A 94 -10.08 -0.41 -9.84
CA ILE A 94 -9.70 0.32 -11.07
C ILE A 94 -10.19 -0.47 -12.28
N THR A 95 -11.28 0.01 -12.90
CA THR A 95 -11.89 -0.63 -14.09
C THR A 95 -11.31 -0.10 -15.41
N ALA A 96 -10.59 1.04 -15.38
CA ALA A 96 -9.90 1.63 -16.52
C ALA A 96 -8.39 1.75 -16.24
N PRO A 97 -7.61 0.65 -16.38
CA PRO A 97 -6.24 0.59 -15.85
C PRO A 97 -5.19 1.30 -16.71
N GLY A 98 -5.56 1.90 -17.83
CA GLY A 98 -4.59 2.46 -18.79
C GLY A 98 -3.64 3.51 -18.19
N ARG A 99 -4.16 4.45 -17.39
CA ARG A 99 -3.33 5.46 -16.71
C ARG A 99 -2.56 4.86 -15.55
N PHE A 100 -3.17 3.95 -14.81
CA PHE A 100 -2.51 3.20 -13.75
C PHE A 100 -1.25 2.49 -14.27
N THR A 101 -1.41 1.75 -15.37
CA THR A 101 -0.30 0.99 -15.98
C THR A 101 0.79 1.90 -16.55
N ARG A 102 0.41 3.01 -17.20
CA ARG A 102 1.38 3.87 -17.88
C ARG A 102 2.04 4.91 -16.98
N LYS A 103 1.41 5.29 -15.88
CA LYS A 103 1.89 6.35 -15.00
C LYS A 103 2.17 5.88 -13.58
N THR A 104 1.18 5.31 -12.91
CA THR A 104 1.30 4.92 -11.50
C THR A 104 2.33 3.81 -11.28
N LEU A 105 2.26 2.73 -12.04
CA LEU A 105 3.17 1.60 -11.87
C LEU A 105 4.64 1.98 -12.13
N PRO A 106 5.00 2.74 -13.19
CA PRO A 106 6.38 3.19 -13.36
C PRO A 106 6.89 4.07 -12.22
N GLU A 107 6.07 5.00 -11.72
CA GLU A 107 6.45 5.86 -10.60
C GLU A 107 6.64 5.07 -9.30
N ALA A 108 5.72 4.16 -8.98
CA ALA A 108 5.81 3.29 -7.80
C ALA A 108 7.04 2.37 -7.89
N THR A 109 7.31 1.81 -9.07
CA THR A 109 8.51 0.99 -9.31
C THR A 109 9.77 1.80 -9.08
N GLN A 110 9.82 3.05 -9.55
CA GLN A 110 10.99 3.91 -9.36
C GLN A 110 11.25 4.20 -7.88
N ILE A 111 10.20 4.41 -7.07
CA ILE A 111 10.33 4.56 -5.61
C ILE A 111 11.01 3.31 -5.01
N PHE A 112 10.58 2.13 -5.38
CA PHE A 112 11.17 0.89 -4.89
C PHE A 112 12.62 0.68 -5.35
N VAL A 113 12.94 1.07 -6.58
CA VAL A 113 14.32 1.05 -7.08
C VAL A 113 15.20 2.03 -6.29
N ASP A 114 14.73 3.25 -6.07
CA ASP A 114 15.46 4.29 -5.32
C ASP A 114 15.70 3.86 -3.85
N ASP A 115 14.76 3.12 -3.27
CA ASP A 115 14.86 2.61 -1.91
C ASP A 115 15.61 1.26 -1.81
N HIS A 116 16.18 0.77 -2.90
CA HIS A 116 16.90 -0.51 -2.97
C HIS A 116 16.08 -1.70 -2.46
N VAL A 117 14.81 -1.78 -2.86
CA VAL A 117 13.91 -2.87 -2.53
C VAL A 117 14.29 -4.12 -3.31
N ASP A 118 14.45 -5.24 -2.61
CA ASP A 118 14.73 -6.54 -3.22
C ASP A 118 13.44 -7.30 -3.54
N VAL A 119 12.43 -7.17 -2.69
CA VAL A 119 11.14 -7.87 -2.81
C VAL A 119 9.99 -6.91 -2.52
N ALA A 120 9.04 -6.81 -3.44
CA ALA A 120 7.76 -6.13 -3.21
C ALA A 120 6.66 -7.18 -2.98
N LEU A 121 6.05 -7.14 -1.80
CA LEU A 121 4.89 -7.96 -1.46
C LEU A 121 3.62 -7.24 -1.93
N MET A 122 2.91 -7.85 -2.87
CA MET A 122 1.61 -7.37 -3.33
C MET A 122 0.51 -7.88 -2.41
N VAL A 123 -0.27 -6.97 -1.83
CA VAL A 123 -1.38 -7.28 -0.93
C VAL A 123 -2.69 -6.92 -1.63
N PRO A 124 -3.32 -7.86 -2.35
CA PRO A 124 -4.61 -7.63 -2.97
C PRO A 124 -5.73 -7.69 -1.93
N VAL A 125 -6.61 -6.72 -1.99
CA VAL A 125 -7.76 -6.60 -1.07
C VAL A 125 -9.06 -6.40 -1.85
#